data_438d4097744d9abcd5747cf3157958c7
#
_entry.id   438d4097744d9abcd5747cf3157958c7
#
_cell.length_a   1.000
_cell.length_b   1.000
_cell.length_c   1.000
_cell.angle_alpha   90.00
_cell.angle_beta   90.00
_cell.angle_gamma   90.00
#
_symmetry.space_group_name_H-M   'P 1'
#
loop_
_entity.id
_entity.type
_entity.pdbx_description
1 polymer ?
#
loop_
_entity_poly.entity_id
_entity_poly.type
_entity_poly.pdbx_seq_one_letter_code
_entity_poly.pdbx_strand_id
1 'polypeptide(L)'
;MVPAPLVVRNLLSDLLGREVAVTPAEPVVTADLPTTVVAVYVDESLKLTGVIGLDLPLAAFAGAALGLLPAGGAEDCIVEKSLSPLLAENVKELCNVLSGLLSRAGHTRHKLHRVYVPGEDLPADAAAQLLAFGQRLDLTVGIARYGDGRFSLSLAA
;
A
#
# COMPACT_ATOMS: atom_id res chain seq x y z
N MET A 1 6.43 -16.48 -1.55
CA MET A 1 7.53 -15.69 -2.10
C MET A 1 7.04 -14.30 -2.51
N VAL A 2 7.71 -13.28 -2.06
CA VAL A 2 7.33 -11.90 -2.38
C VAL A 2 7.82 -11.51 -3.78
N PRO A 3 7.14 -10.56 -4.46
CA PRO A 3 7.60 -10.07 -5.75
C PRO A 3 8.93 -9.31 -5.63
N ALA A 4 9.66 -9.23 -6.74
CA ALA A 4 10.87 -8.42 -6.80
C ALA A 4 10.52 -6.93 -6.76
N PRO A 5 11.41 -6.07 -6.22
CA PRO A 5 11.18 -4.62 -6.21
C PRO A 5 10.84 -4.03 -7.58
N LEU A 6 11.48 -4.53 -8.64
CA LEU A 6 11.25 -4.06 -10.00
C LEU A 6 9.81 -4.33 -10.47
N VAL A 7 9.21 -5.43 -10.04
CA VAL A 7 7.81 -5.75 -10.37
C VAL A 7 6.87 -4.72 -9.75
N VAL A 8 7.11 -4.34 -8.50
CA VAL A 8 6.33 -3.29 -7.82
C VAL A 8 6.51 -1.96 -8.54
N ARG A 9 7.75 -1.58 -8.84
CA ARG A 9 8.03 -0.33 -9.56
C ARG A 9 7.29 -0.26 -10.89
N ASN A 10 7.38 -1.33 -11.69
CA ASN A 10 6.78 -1.34 -13.02
C ASN A 10 5.25 -1.26 -12.95
N LEU A 11 4.64 -1.98 -12.01
CA LEU A 11 3.19 -1.92 -11.83
C LEU A 11 2.74 -0.52 -11.46
N LEU A 12 3.40 0.11 -10.52
CA LEU A 12 3.06 1.48 -10.09
C LEU A 12 3.31 2.50 -11.22
N SER A 13 4.43 2.38 -11.92
CA SER A 13 4.76 3.28 -13.02
C SER A 13 3.72 3.19 -14.14
N ASP A 14 3.32 1.98 -14.51
CA ASP A 14 2.32 1.76 -15.55
C ASP A 14 0.95 2.29 -15.11
N LEU A 15 0.57 2.00 -13.87
CA LEU A 15 -0.73 2.41 -13.33
C LEU A 15 -0.85 3.93 -13.19
N LEU A 16 0.21 4.58 -12.69
CA LEU A 16 0.19 6.02 -12.43
C LEU A 16 0.57 6.86 -13.66
N GLY A 17 1.09 6.22 -14.71
CA GLY A 17 1.49 6.90 -15.94
C GLY A 17 2.66 7.87 -15.74
N ARG A 18 3.56 7.57 -14.79
CA ARG A 18 4.73 8.41 -14.53
C ARG A 18 5.87 7.60 -13.94
N GLU A 19 7.04 8.20 -13.90
CA GLU A 19 8.23 7.54 -13.42
C GLU A 19 8.14 7.29 -11.92
N VAL A 20 8.47 6.06 -11.51
CA VAL A 20 8.49 5.61 -10.13
C VAL A 20 9.86 5.01 -9.81
N ALA A 21 10.44 5.41 -8.69
CA ALA A 21 11.70 4.86 -8.21
C ALA A 21 11.47 4.09 -6.92
N VAL A 22 12.14 2.96 -6.73
CA VAL A 22 12.05 2.16 -5.52
C VAL A 22 13.44 1.87 -4.96
N THR A 23 13.54 1.91 -3.63
CA THR A 23 14.75 1.54 -2.90
C THR A 23 14.35 0.75 -1.66
N PRO A 24 15.25 -0.11 -1.12
CA PRO A 24 14.94 -0.85 0.11
C PRO A 24 14.63 0.09 1.28
N ALA A 25 13.71 -0.34 2.15
CA ALA A 25 13.31 0.41 3.33
C ALA A 25 13.23 -0.52 4.55
N GLU A 26 13.21 0.10 5.73
CA GLU A 26 13.01 -0.64 6.98
C GLU A 26 11.55 -1.11 7.10
N PRO A 27 11.30 -2.24 7.77
CA PRO A 27 9.95 -2.71 8.01
C PRO A 27 9.13 -1.73 8.85
N VAL A 28 7.81 -1.82 8.69
CA VAL A 28 6.85 -1.06 9.50
C VAL A 28 7.00 -1.45 10.96
N VAL A 29 6.92 -0.47 11.85
CA VAL A 29 6.91 -0.69 13.30
C VAL A 29 5.56 -0.27 13.88
N THR A 30 5.26 -0.71 15.12
CA THR A 30 3.97 -0.46 15.76
C THR A 30 3.61 1.03 15.78
N ALA A 31 4.56 1.90 16.00
CA ALA A 31 4.32 3.35 16.06
C ALA A 31 3.82 3.93 14.73
N ASP A 32 4.07 3.25 13.61
CA ASP A 32 3.67 3.71 12.28
C ASP A 32 2.21 3.38 11.96
N LEU A 33 1.62 2.41 12.66
CA LEU A 33 0.28 1.89 12.31
C LEU A 33 -0.82 2.95 12.26
N PRO A 34 -0.91 3.91 13.19
CA PRO A 34 -1.99 4.91 13.15
C PRO A 34 -2.04 5.74 11.87
N THR A 35 -0.91 5.89 11.19
CA THR A 35 -0.82 6.68 9.94
C THR A 35 -0.48 5.83 8.73
N THR A 36 -0.73 4.52 8.80
CA THR A 36 -0.51 3.61 7.68
C THR A 36 -1.86 3.20 7.10
N VAL A 37 -1.98 3.28 5.79
CA VAL A 37 -3.12 2.70 5.08
C VAL A 37 -2.82 1.22 4.89
N VAL A 38 -3.74 0.35 5.30
CA VAL A 38 -3.53 -1.10 5.25
C VAL A 38 -4.60 -1.75 4.39
N ALA A 39 -4.15 -2.39 3.32
CA ALA A 39 -5.01 -3.19 2.45
C ALA A 39 -4.91 -4.65 2.88
N VAL A 40 -6.05 -5.26 3.12
CA VAL A 40 -6.15 -6.66 3.56
C VAL A 40 -6.65 -7.51 2.39
N TYR A 41 -5.92 -8.58 2.10
CA TYR A 41 -6.25 -9.51 1.02
C TYR A 41 -6.60 -10.88 1.60
N VAL A 42 -7.58 -11.53 0.99
CA VAL A 42 -8.10 -12.80 1.46
C VAL A 42 -8.24 -13.78 0.31
N ASP A 43 -8.33 -15.08 0.63
CA ASP A 43 -8.64 -16.13 -0.34
C ASP A 43 -10.17 -16.32 -0.45
N GLU A 44 -10.59 -17.34 -1.17
CA GLU A 44 -12.00 -17.66 -1.36
C GLU A 44 -12.73 -18.04 -0.08
N SER A 45 -11.97 -18.51 0.93
CA SER A 45 -12.51 -18.85 2.27
C SER A 45 -12.51 -17.67 3.23
N LEU A 46 -12.17 -16.47 2.75
CA LEU A 46 -12.03 -15.25 3.54
C LEU A 46 -10.88 -15.33 4.55
N LYS A 47 -9.92 -16.22 4.32
CA LYS A 47 -8.73 -16.30 5.13
C LYS A 47 -7.71 -15.27 4.68
N LEU A 48 -7.08 -14.60 5.63
CA LEU A 48 -6.04 -13.60 5.37
C LEU A 48 -4.87 -14.25 4.61
N THR A 49 -4.53 -13.72 3.43
CA THR A 49 -3.43 -14.20 2.62
C THR A 49 -2.26 -13.24 2.56
N GLY A 50 -2.52 -11.97 2.80
CA GLY A 50 -1.47 -10.97 2.83
C GLY A 50 -2.01 -9.59 3.12
N VAL A 51 -1.10 -8.67 3.39
CA VAL A 51 -1.43 -7.25 3.59
C VAL A 51 -0.44 -6.39 2.82
N ILE A 52 -0.91 -5.22 2.41
CA ILE A 52 -0.06 -4.17 1.87
C ILE A 52 -0.25 -2.94 2.74
N GLY A 53 0.85 -2.36 3.21
CA GLY A 53 0.85 -1.12 3.96
C GLY A 53 1.42 -0.01 3.11
N LEU A 54 0.73 1.12 3.07
CA LEU A 54 1.21 2.36 2.47
C LEU A 54 1.24 3.39 3.58
N ASP A 55 2.38 4.02 3.82
CA ASP A 55 2.35 5.12 4.77
C ASP A 55 1.49 6.26 4.21
N LEU A 56 1.10 7.18 5.05
CA LEU A 56 0.20 8.25 4.62
C LEU A 56 0.77 9.06 3.46
N PRO A 57 2.07 9.44 3.45
CA PRO A 57 2.64 10.11 2.28
C PRO A 57 2.48 9.32 0.97
N LEU A 58 2.81 8.04 0.97
CA LEU A 58 2.68 7.24 -0.25
C LEU A 58 1.22 7.11 -0.69
N ALA A 59 0.31 6.85 0.25
CA ALA A 59 -1.11 6.73 -0.06
C ALA A 59 -1.64 8.03 -0.67
N ALA A 60 -1.30 9.18 -0.07
CA ALA A 60 -1.75 10.48 -0.55
C ALA A 60 -1.17 10.80 -1.93
N PHE A 61 0.13 10.62 -2.12
CA PHE A 61 0.78 10.91 -3.41
C PHE A 61 0.30 9.97 -4.51
N ALA A 62 0.20 8.68 -4.23
CA ALA A 62 -0.27 7.71 -5.22
C ALA A 62 -1.74 7.92 -5.57
N GLY A 63 -2.58 8.22 -4.58
CA GLY A 63 -3.98 8.54 -4.82
C GLY A 63 -4.17 9.78 -5.66
N ALA A 64 -3.38 10.82 -5.41
CA ALA A 64 -3.41 12.04 -6.20
C ALA A 64 -2.91 11.78 -7.63
N ALA A 65 -1.81 11.04 -7.78
CA ALA A 65 -1.26 10.72 -9.09
C ALA A 65 -2.24 9.89 -9.93
N LEU A 66 -2.89 8.91 -9.33
CA LEU A 66 -3.87 8.06 -10.01
C LEU A 66 -5.03 8.87 -10.55
N GLY A 67 -5.50 9.87 -9.80
CA GLY A 67 -6.59 10.73 -10.19
C GLY A 67 -6.17 11.95 -11.00
N LEU A 68 -4.89 12.08 -11.36
CA LEU A 68 -4.34 13.24 -12.06
C LEU A 68 -4.58 14.54 -11.29
N LEU A 69 -4.57 14.46 -9.96
CA LEU A 69 -4.76 15.61 -9.08
C LEU A 69 -3.42 16.25 -8.74
N PRO A 70 -3.40 17.57 -8.44
CA PRO A 70 -2.17 18.24 -8.00
C PRO A 70 -1.67 17.67 -6.66
N ALA A 71 -0.35 17.78 -6.42
CA ALA A 71 0.27 17.30 -5.20
C ALA A 71 -0.19 18.06 -3.94
N GLY A 72 -0.68 19.28 -4.07
CA GLY A 72 -1.09 20.13 -2.93
C GLY A 72 -2.13 19.49 -2.03
N GLY A 73 -3.14 18.83 -2.61
CA GLY A 73 -4.15 18.13 -1.82
C GLY A 73 -3.58 16.95 -1.05
N ALA A 74 -2.61 16.27 -1.64
CA ALA A 74 -1.91 15.18 -0.94
C ALA A 74 -1.07 15.71 0.21
N GLU A 75 -0.37 16.82 0.00
CA GLU A 75 0.43 17.45 1.04
C GLU A 75 -0.44 17.89 2.23
N ASP A 76 -1.63 18.43 1.96
CA ASP A 76 -2.58 18.79 3.00
C ASP A 76 -3.01 17.58 3.83
N CYS A 77 -3.27 16.44 3.19
CA CYS A 77 -3.61 15.20 3.88
C CYS A 77 -2.49 14.73 4.81
N ILE A 78 -1.25 14.88 4.37
CA ILE A 78 -0.08 14.49 5.18
C ILE A 78 0.00 15.37 6.42
N VAL A 79 -0.18 16.67 6.28
CA VAL A 79 -0.15 17.62 7.40
C VAL A 79 -1.28 17.33 8.39
N GLU A 80 -2.48 17.05 7.88
CA GLU A 80 -3.66 16.77 8.68
C GLU A 80 -3.70 15.35 9.26
N LYS A 81 -2.79 14.48 8.82
CA LYS A 81 -2.71 13.07 9.21
C LYS A 81 -4.01 12.31 8.93
N SER A 82 -4.67 12.66 7.84
CA SER A 82 -5.89 12.00 7.39
C SER A 82 -5.96 12.01 5.87
N LEU A 83 -6.70 11.05 5.32
CA LEU A 83 -6.86 10.92 3.88
C LEU A 83 -8.23 11.45 3.49
N SER A 84 -8.27 12.39 2.53
CA SER A 84 -9.55 12.92 2.06
C SER A 84 -10.38 11.81 1.41
N PRO A 85 -11.74 11.95 1.36
CA PRO A 85 -12.59 10.94 0.74
C PRO A 85 -12.21 10.62 -0.71
N LEU A 86 -11.87 11.64 -1.49
CA LEU A 86 -11.47 11.44 -2.89
C LEU A 86 -10.17 10.65 -3.01
N LEU A 87 -9.16 11.01 -2.23
CA LEU A 87 -7.90 10.27 -2.24
C LEU A 87 -8.08 8.86 -1.67
N ALA A 88 -8.93 8.69 -0.67
CA ALA A 88 -9.24 7.37 -0.13
C ALA A 88 -9.84 6.45 -1.19
N GLU A 89 -10.77 6.96 -2.01
CA GLU A 89 -11.35 6.19 -3.10
C GLU A 89 -10.28 5.78 -4.13
N ASN A 90 -9.40 6.72 -4.50
CA ASN A 90 -8.32 6.43 -5.43
C ASN A 90 -7.34 5.40 -4.87
N VAL A 91 -7.05 5.47 -3.57
CA VAL A 91 -6.18 4.48 -2.91
C VAL A 91 -6.82 3.10 -2.88
N LYS A 92 -8.12 3.01 -2.67
CA LYS A 92 -8.84 1.73 -2.74
C LYS A 92 -8.72 1.10 -4.12
N GLU A 93 -8.86 1.90 -5.17
CA GLU A 93 -8.69 1.45 -6.54
C GLU A 93 -7.25 0.95 -6.77
N LEU A 94 -6.27 1.72 -6.30
CA LEU A 94 -4.86 1.34 -6.36
C LEU A 94 -4.63 -0.01 -5.67
N CYS A 95 -5.14 -0.18 -4.45
CA CYS A 95 -4.97 -1.41 -3.68
C CYS A 95 -5.64 -2.61 -4.36
N ASN A 96 -6.73 -2.39 -5.06
CA ASN A 96 -7.38 -3.44 -5.84
C ASN A 96 -6.48 -3.92 -6.97
N VAL A 97 -5.84 -3.00 -7.68
CA VAL A 97 -4.88 -3.35 -8.75
C VAL A 97 -3.65 -4.03 -8.17
N LEU A 98 -3.18 -3.59 -6.99
CA LEU A 98 -2.01 -4.18 -6.33
C LEU A 98 -2.23 -5.64 -5.91
N SER A 99 -3.47 -6.13 -5.87
CA SER A 99 -3.74 -7.55 -5.60
C SER A 99 -3.01 -8.47 -6.57
N GLY A 100 -2.70 -8.00 -7.77
CA GLY A 100 -1.91 -8.73 -8.74
C GLY A 100 -0.49 -9.06 -8.28
N LEU A 101 0.07 -8.29 -7.35
CA LEU A 101 1.39 -8.57 -6.79
C LEU A 101 1.37 -9.84 -5.94
N LEU A 102 0.29 -10.05 -5.18
CA LEU A 102 0.14 -11.22 -4.34
C LEU A 102 -0.11 -12.46 -5.18
N SER A 103 -0.92 -12.34 -6.23
CA SER A 103 -1.22 -13.45 -7.13
C SER A 103 0.01 -13.98 -7.86
N ARG A 104 0.99 -13.11 -8.13
CA ARG A 104 2.28 -13.54 -8.74
C ARG A 104 3.17 -14.25 -7.75
N ALA A 105 2.97 -14.02 -6.46
CA ALA A 105 3.83 -14.55 -5.40
C ALA A 105 3.42 -15.95 -4.97
N GLY A 106 2.26 -16.46 -5.41
CA GLY A 106 1.78 -17.77 -5.03
C GLY A 106 0.73 -18.32 -5.99
N HIS A 107 0.24 -19.52 -5.70
CA HIS A 107 -0.77 -20.19 -6.52
C HIS A 107 -2.20 -19.93 -6.06
N THR A 108 -2.36 -19.30 -4.89
CA THR A 108 -3.66 -19.01 -4.31
C THR A 108 -4.21 -17.72 -4.89
N ARG A 109 -5.52 -17.69 -5.13
CA ARG A 109 -6.19 -16.45 -5.52
C ARG A 109 -6.25 -15.50 -4.34
N HIS A 110 -5.91 -14.24 -4.59
CA HIS A 110 -5.97 -13.18 -3.60
C HIS A 110 -6.91 -12.10 -4.10
N LYS A 111 -7.82 -11.67 -3.25
CA LYS A 111 -8.67 -10.53 -3.58
C LYS A 111 -8.65 -9.52 -2.45
N LEU A 112 -8.82 -8.25 -2.80
CA LEU A 112 -8.91 -7.18 -1.82
C LEU A 112 -10.19 -7.38 -1.00
N HIS A 113 -10.03 -7.47 0.32
CA HIS A 113 -11.14 -7.58 1.25
C HIS A 113 -11.56 -6.20 1.74
N ARG A 114 -10.60 -5.40 2.20
CA ARG A 114 -10.86 -4.05 2.70
C ARG A 114 -9.58 -3.24 2.78
N VAL A 115 -9.73 -1.92 2.66
CA VAL A 115 -8.66 -0.96 2.91
C VAL A 115 -9.02 -0.16 4.15
N TYR A 116 -8.11 -0.15 5.12
CA TYR A 116 -8.24 0.62 6.36
C TYR A 116 -7.41 1.88 6.23
N VAL A 117 -8.05 3.03 6.41
CA VAL A 117 -7.39 4.34 6.34
C VAL A 117 -7.14 4.88 7.75
N PRO A 118 -6.25 5.88 7.93
CA PRO A 118 -6.00 6.47 9.25
C PRO A 118 -7.31 6.91 9.92
N GLY A 119 -7.46 6.58 11.19
CA GLY A 119 -8.68 6.83 11.96
C GLY A 119 -9.64 5.67 12.05
N GLU A 120 -9.50 4.67 11.21
CA GLU A 120 -10.29 3.44 11.28
C GLU A 120 -9.60 2.40 12.16
N ASP A 121 -10.39 1.52 12.79
CA ASP A 121 -9.85 0.46 13.64
C ASP A 121 -9.27 -0.66 12.77
N LEU A 122 -7.96 -0.86 12.84
CA LEU A 122 -7.29 -1.93 12.13
C LEU A 122 -7.43 -3.24 12.91
N PRO A 123 -7.93 -4.33 12.29
CA PRO A 123 -8.03 -5.62 12.96
C PRO A 123 -6.66 -6.12 13.44
N ALA A 124 -6.67 -6.81 14.59
CA ALA A 124 -5.44 -7.28 15.22
C ALA A 124 -4.65 -8.26 14.34
N ASP A 125 -5.34 -9.11 13.58
CA ASP A 125 -4.68 -10.06 12.68
C ASP A 125 -3.99 -9.36 11.50
N ALA A 126 -4.60 -8.31 10.97
CA ALA A 126 -4.00 -7.51 9.90
C ALA A 126 -2.77 -6.74 10.41
N ALA A 127 -2.89 -6.14 11.59
CA ALA A 127 -1.76 -5.45 12.23
C ALA A 127 -0.60 -6.40 12.49
N ALA A 128 -0.89 -7.57 13.03
CA ALA A 128 0.13 -8.58 13.30
C ALA A 128 0.81 -9.05 12.01
N GLN A 129 0.06 -9.24 10.94
CA GLN A 129 0.63 -9.65 9.66
C GLN A 129 1.54 -8.57 9.07
N LEU A 130 1.14 -7.31 9.17
CA LEU A 130 1.95 -6.20 8.64
C LEU A 130 3.27 -6.05 9.39
N LEU A 131 3.28 -6.39 10.69
CA LEU A 131 4.47 -6.32 11.53
C LEU A 131 5.29 -7.62 11.53
N ALA A 132 4.77 -8.70 10.97
CA ALA A 132 5.43 -10.02 11.04
C ALA A 132 6.69 -10.04 10.19
N PHE A 133 7.70 -10.75 10.70
CA PHE A 133 8.87 -11.10 9.91
C PHE A 133 8.53 -12.31 9.02
N GLY A 134 9.35 -12.56 8.02
CA GLY A 134 9.14 -13.69 7.09
C GLY A 134 9.05 -13.21 5.66
N GLN A 135 7.99 -13.57 4.96
CA GLN A 135 7.84 -13.18 3.56
C GLN A 135 7.33 -11.74 3.47
N ARG A 136 8.25 -10.82 3.35
CA ARG A 136 7.91 -9.41 3.27
C ARG A 136 8.81 -8.64 2.31
N LEU A 137 8.30 -7.52 1.81
CA LEU A 137 9.02 -6.60 0.96
C LEU A 137 8.72 -5.18 1.45
N ASP A 138 9.76 -4.43 1.79
CA ASP A 138 9.65 -3.06 2.27
C ASP A 138 10.46 -2.14 1.36
N LEU A 139 9.81 -1.11 0.83
CA LEU A 139 10.40 -0.19 -0.14
C LEU A 139 10.09 1.25 0.21
N THR A 140 11.03 2.13 -0.08
CA THR A 140 10.73 3.54 -0.28
C THR A 140 10.36 3.72 -1.74
N VAL A 141 9.22 4.34 -2.01
CA VAL A 141 8.70 4.56 -3.35
C VAL A 141 8.65 6.05 -3.61
N GLY A 142 9.32 6.48 -4.66
CA GLY A 142 9.29 7.87 -5.10
C GLY A 142 8.45 8.01 -6.38
N ILE A 143 7.46 8.89 -6.33
CA ILE A 143 6.58 9.16 -7.48
C ILE A 143 6.96 10.52 -8.05
N ALA A 144 7.40 10.53 -9.31
CA ALA A 144 7.86 11.76 -9.96
C ALA A 144 6.82 12.88 -9.85
N ARG A 145 7.27 14.05 -9.40
CA ARG A 145 6.48 15.28 -9.19
C ARG A 145 5.52 15.25 -8.02
N TYR A 146 5.50 14.15 -7.24
CA TYR A 146 4.67 14.05 -6.03
C TYR A 146 5.53 13.95 -4.79
N GLY A 147 6.25 12.87 -4.63
CA GLY A 147 7.12 12.69 -3.49
C GLY A 147 7.33 11.23 -3.12
N ASP A 148 7.97 11.03 -1.98
CA ASP A 148 8.38 9.72 -1.51
C ASP A 148 7.47 9.25 -0.37
N GLY A 149 7.28 7.93 -0.30
CA GLY A 149 6.62 7.29 0.82
C GLY A 149 7.05 5.85 0.93
N ARG A 150 6.49 5.12 1.88
CA ARG A 150 6.91 3.75 2.19
C ARG A 150 5.82 2.75 1.82
N PHE A 151 6.26 1.66 1.21
CA PHE A 151 5.44 0.53 0.81
C PHE A 151 5.89 -0.70 1.57
N SER A 152 4.96 -1.47 2.10
CA SER A 152 5.25 -2.75 2.73
C SER A 152 4.26 -3.79 2.24
N LEU A 153 4.77 -4.97 1.95
CA LEU A 153 3.95 -6.13 1.57
C LEU A 153 4.36 -7.29 2.45
N SER A 154 3.39 -7.98 3.04
CA SER A 154 3.67 -9.14 3.88
C SER A 154 2.70 -10.25 3.53
N LEU A 155 3.24 -11.42 3.21
CA LEU A 155 2.44 -12.60 2.86
C LEU A 155 2.25 -13.49 4.07
N ALA A 156 1.03 -13.99 4.24
CA ALA A 156 0.73 -14.98 5.28
C ALA A 156 1.37 -16.31 4.93
N ALA A 157 1.74 -17.03 5.95
CA ALA A 157 2.36 -18.36 5.79
C ALA A 157 1.36 -19.39 5.27
#